data_141e6a812a288c039daf88c43f2dfefb
#
_entry.id   141e6a812a288c039daf88c43f2dfefb
#
_cell.length_a   1.000
_cell.length_b   1.000
_cell.length_c   1.000
_cell.angle_alpha   90.00
_cell.angle_beta   90.00
_cell.angle_gamma   90.00
#
_symmetry.space_group_name_H-M   'P 1'
#
loop_
_entity.id
_entity.type
_entity.pdbx_description
1 polymer ?
#
loop_
_entity_poly.entity_id
_entity_poly.type
_entity_poly.pdbx_seq_one_letter_code
_entity_poly.pdbx_strand_id
1 'polypeptide(L)'
;MRIVGGRLRGRAISAPRPGDRTIRPTTDRMRETLFNMIAHNWPDRLEGARVIDLFAGTGALGFEALSRGASAALFVEPSVQGRALIRRTMEDLALNGVAKVFKRDATRLGPIGTMTPFDLAFADPPYGRGLGEKALAALRQGGWLRNEALVVLEEDADARLDLPEGFAVIERRAAGDTALHFIAARE
;
A
#
# COMPACT_ATOMS: atom_id res chain seq x y z
N MET A 1 -11.77 0.58 -12.69
CA MET A 1 -10.97 1.36 -11.73
C MET A 1 -9.95 2.18 -12.50
N ARG A 2 -9.55 3.34 -12.01
CA ARG A 2 -8.60 4.25 -12.68
C ARG A 2 -7.66 4.91 -11.68
N ILE A 3 -6.54 5.41 -12.17
CA ILE A 3 -5.63 6.29 -11.45
C ILE A 3 -6.27 7.68 -11.34
N VAL A 4 -6.27 8.27 -10.14
CA VAL A 4 -7.01 9.52 -9.88
C VAL A 4 -6.13 10.76 -9.90
N GLY A 5 -4.81 10.62 -9.77
CA GLY A 5 -3.88 11.76 -9.79
C GLY A 5 -2.54 11.46 -10.45
N GLY A 6 -1.68 12.46 -10.55
CA GLY A 6 -0.33 12.33 -11.08
C GLY A 6 -0.26 12.19 -12.61
N ARG A 7 0.92 11.78 -13.10
CA ARG A 7 1.24 11.68 -14.55
C ARG A 7 0.42 10.66 -15.31
N LEU A 8 -0.13 9.65 -14.63
CA LEU A 8 -0.96 8.59 -15.22
C LEU A 8 -2.45 8.78 -14.92
N ARG A 9 -2.87 9.97 -14.49
CA ARG A 9 -4.28 10.27 -14.17
C ARG A 9 -5.21 9.84 -15.32
N GLY A 10 -6.32 9.19 -14.96
CA GLY A 10 -7.33 8.70 -15.89
C GLY A 10 -7.02 7.37 -16.55
N ARG A 11 -5.78 6.84 -16.43
CA ARG A 11 -5.41 5.53 -16.97
C ARG A 11 -6.11 4.41 -16.19
N ALA A 12 -6.51 3.39 -16.90
CA ALA A 12 -7.21 2.24 -16.31
C ALA A 12 -6.27 1.36 -15.45
N ILE A 13 -6.79 0.87 -14.35
CA ILE A 13 -6.21 -0.21 -13.55
C ILE A 13 -7.07 -1.44 -13.77
N SER A 14 -6.45 -2.57 -14.09
CA SER A 14 -7.14 -3.85 -14.26
C SER A 14 -7.88 -4.24 -12.99
N ALA A 15 -9.14 -4.58 -13.11
CA ALA A 15 -10.02 -4.89 -11.98
C ALA A 15 -10.67 -6.27 -12.17
N PRO A 16 -11.15 -6.90 -11.09
CA PRO A 16 -11.96 -8.12 -11.19
C PRO A 16 -13.19 -7.91 -12.07
N ARG A 17 -13.74 -9.01 -12.57
CA ARG A 17 -15.00 -8.97 -13.33
C ARG A 17 -16.13 -8.41 -12.45
N PRO A 18 -17.13 -7.71 -13.03
CA PRO A 18 -18.30 -7.28 -12.29
C PRO A 18 -18.96 -8.46 -11.54
N GLY A 19 -19.24 -8.25 -10.26
CA GLY A 19 -19.82 -9.29 -9.38
C GLY A 19 -18.78 -10.16 -8.62
N ASP A 20 -17.52 -10.12 -9.00
CA ASP A 20 -16.46 -10.77 -8.23
C ASP A 20 -16.09 -9.91 -7.01
N ARG A 21 -16.36 -10.44 -5.82
CA ARG A 21 -16.11 -9.75 -4.53
C ARG A 21 -14.83 -10.23 -3.83
N THR A 22 -14.00 -10.99 -4.49
CA THR A 22 -12.77 -11.54 -3.89
C THR A 22 -11.73 -10.47 -3.58
N ILE A 23 -11.77 -9.35 -4.32
CA ILE A 23 -10.91 -8.18 -4.11
C ILE A 23 -11.81 -6.97 -3.89
N ARG A 24 -11.73 -6.35 -2.70
CA ARG A 24 -12.45 -5.11 -2.38
C ARG A 24 -11.68 -3.92 -2.95
N PRO A 25 -12.25 -3.12 -3.85
CA PRO A 25 -11.57 -1.94 -4.37
C PRO A 25 -11.68 -0.76 -3.39
N THR A 26 -10.57 -0.11 -3.11
CA THR A 26 -10.56 1.22 -2.49
C THR A 26 -11.17 2.23 -3.45
N THR A 27 -12.13 3.04 -2.99
CA THR A 27 -12.82 4.00 -3.86
C THR A 27 -11.87 5.08 -4.40
N ASP A 28 -12.19 5.63 -5.57
CA ASP A 28 -11.42 6.73 -6.18
C ASP A 28 -11.30 7.91 -5.23
N ARG A 29 -12.39 8.29 -4.54
CA ARG A 29 -12.43 9.40 -3.57
C ARG A 29 -11.51 9.14 -2.37
N MET A 30 -11.51 7.92 -1.85
CA MET A 30 -10.65 7.55 -0.72
C MET A 30 -9.17 7.66 -1.12
N ARG A 31 -8.81 7.13 -2.29
CA ARG A 31 -7.43 7.25 -2.80
C ARG A 31 -7.02 8.69 -3.02
N GLU A 32 -7.88 9.52 -3.60
CA GLU A 32 -7.60 10.94 -3.80
C GLU A 32 -7.34 11.64 -2.45
N THR A 33 -8.21 11.43 -1.46
CA THR A 33 -8.06 11.99 -0.12
C THR A 33 -6.75 11.54 0.54
N LEU A 34 -6.48 10.24 0.52
CA LEU A 34 -5.26 9.64 1.09
C LEU A 34 -3.99 10.28 0.49
N PHE A 35 -3.88 10.29 -0.82
CA PHE A 35 -2.67 10.79 -1.48
C PHE A 35 -2.51 12.31 -1.37
N ASN A 36 -3.60 13.07 -1.31
CA ASN A 36 -3.55 14.50 -1.03
C ASN A 36 -3.03 14.78 0.39
N MET A 37 -3.42 13.96 1.38
CA MET A 37 -2.88 14.05 2.75
C MET A 37 -1.38 13.73 2.77
N ILE A 38 -0.94 12.67 2.09
CA ILE A 38 0.49 12.31 2.03
C ILE A 38 1.29 13.44 1.36
N ALA A 39 0.84 13.94 0.22
CA ALA A 39 1.52 15.00 -0.51
C ALA A 39 1.62 16.31 0.27
N HIS A 40 0.62 16.61 1.13
CA HIS A 40 0.61 17.81 1.95
C HIS A 40 1.46 17.68 3.21
N ASN A 41 1.31 16.57 3.94
CA ASN A 41 1.91 16.42 5.27
C ASN A 41 3.29 15.75 5.23
N TRP A 42 3.53 14.87 4.26
CA TRP A 42 4.77 14.07 4.14
C TRP A 42 5.24 13.97 2.68
N PRO A 43 5.51 15.10 2.00
CA PRO A 43 5.85 15.09 0.57
C PRO A 43 7.07 14.23 0.26
N ASP A 44 8.07 14.22 1.13
CA ASP A 44 9.30 13.42 0.98
C ASP A 44 9.07 11.90 1.10
N ARG A 45 7.88 11.48 1.56
CA ARG A 45 7.48 10.07 1.63
C ARG A 45 6.71 9.61 0.39
N LEU A 46 6.56 10.48 -0.60
CA LEU A 46 5.89 10.19 -1.87
C LEU A 46 6.79 10.49 -3.08
N GLU A 47 7.27 11.71 -3.21
CA GLU A 47 8.13 12.11 -4.32
C GLU A 47 9.49 11.40 -4.25
N GLY A 48 9.82 10.64 -5.29
CA GLY A 48 11.04 9.83 -5.35
C GLY A 48 11.05 8.61 -4.42
N ALA A 49 9.98 8.38 -3.66
CA ALA A 49 9.91 7.33 -2.65
C ALA A 49 9.89 5.92 -3.26
N ARG A 50 10.42 4.96 -2.51
CA ARG A 50 10.22 3.54 -2.74
C ARG A 50 9.01 3.07 -1.93
N VAL A 51 8.05 2.47 -2.59
CA VAL A 51 6.75 2.11 -2.01
C VAL A 51 6.57 0.60 -1.97
N ILE A 52 6.03 0.09 -0.86
CA ILE A 52 5.56 -1.29 -0.75
C ILE A 52 4.05 -1.30 -0.49
N ASP A 53 3.32 -2.01 -1.33
CA ASP A 53 1.86 -2.17 -1.24
C ASP A 53 1.55 -3.59 -0.75
N LEU A 54 1.22 -3.70 0.53
CA LEU A 54 0.86 -4.94 1.20
C LEU A 54 -0.63 -5.21 1.03
N PHE A 55 -1.00 -6.47 0.87
CA PHE A 55 -2.39 -6.84 0.52
C PHE A 55 -2.85 -6.16 -0.77
N ALA A 56 -1.97 -6.13 -1.79
CA ALA A 56 -2.08 -5.20 -2.91
C ALA A 56 -3.36 -5.35 -3.76
N GLY A 57 -3.94 -6.54 -3.83
CA GLY A 57 -5.16 -6.80 -4.60
C GLY A 57 -5.01 -6.43 -6.06
N THR A 58 -5.61 -5.31 -6.49
CA THR A 58 -5.45 -4.75 -7.84
C THR A 58 -4.20 -3.91 -8.01
N GLY A 59 -3.50 -3.59 -6.91
CA GLY A 59 -2.35 -2.68 -6.88
C GLY A 59 -2.70 -1.19 -6.95
N ALA A 60 -3.95 -0.83 -6.69
CA ALA A 60 -4.42 0.55 -6.88
C ALA A 60 -3.60 1.60 -6.11
N LEU A 61 -3.19 1.30 -4.87
CA LEU A 61 -2.40 2.22 -4.05
C LEU A 61 -0.97 2.37 -4.58
N GLY A 62 -0.30 1.27 -4.90
CA GLY A 62 1.04 1.31 -5.47
C GLY A 62 1.10 2.00 -6.85
N PHE A 63 0.11 1.77 -7.72
CA PHE A 63 0.02 2.45 -9.01
C PHE A 63 -0.26 3.95 -8.86
N GLU A 64 -1.12 4.33 -7.93
CA GLU A 64 -1.35 5.74 -7.60
C GLU A 64 -0.06 6.41 -7.12
N ALA A 65 0.71 5.75 -6.24
CA ALA A 65 1.99 6.25 -5.76
C ALA A 65 2.99 6.47 -6.91
N LEU A 66 3.13 5.50 -7.82
CA LEU A 66 3.97 5.63 -9.02
C LEU A 66 3.52 6.78 -9.91
N SER A 67 2.21 6.97 -10.07
CA SER A 67 1.67 8.09 -10.84
C SER A 67 2.00 9.46 -10.24
N ARG A 68 2.14 9.53 -8.92
CA ARG A 68 2.38 10.76 -8.16
C ARG A 68 3.85 10.99 -7.79
N GLY A 69 4.78 10.28 -8.41
CA GLY A 69 6.21 10.56 -8.30
C GLY A 69 7.03 9.54 -7.53
N ALA A 70 6.45 8.46 -7.00
CA ALA A 70 7.23 7.37 -6.42
C ALA A 70 8.19 6.77 -7.47
N SER A 71 9.41 6.43 -7.04
CA SER A 71 10.46 5.92 -7.93
C SER A 71 10.34 4.42 -8.19
N ALA A 72 9.74 3.67 -7.27
CA ALA A 72 9.54 2.23 -7.39
C ALA A 72 8.36 1.76 -6.54
N ALA A 73 7.69 0.69 -6.96
CA ALA A 73 6.66 0.02 -6.20
C ALA A 73 6.87 -1.49 -6.17
N LEU A 74 6.73 -2.08 -4.98
CA LEU A 74 6.65 -3.51 -4.77
C LEU A 74 5.24 -3.88 -4.32
N PHE A 75 4.59 -4.73 -5.09
CA PHE A 75 3.25 -5.26 -4.76
C PHE A 75 3.40 -6.63 -4.11
N VAL A 76 2.87 -6.79 -2.91
CA VAL A 76 2.81 -8.07 -2.18
C VAL A 76 1.40 -8.61 -2.26
N GLU A 77 1.22 -9.69 -3.02
CA GLU A 77 -0.10 -10.27 -3.30
C GLU A 77 -0.02 -11.80 -3.42
N PRO A 78 -0.64 -12.55 -2.50
CA PRO A 78 -0.57 -14.01 -2.51
C PRO A 78 -1.48 -14.65 -3.56
N SER A 79 -2.58 -14.01 -3.97
CA SER A 79 -3.55 -14.60 -4.89
C SER A 79 -3.06 -14.59 -6.35
N VAL A 80 -3.39 -15.63 -7.09
CA VAL A 80 -3.07 -15.70 -8.53
C VAL A 80 -3.80 -14.61 -9.30
N GLN A 81 -5.07 -14.37 -8.97
CA GLN A 81 -5.90 -13.36 -9.62
C GLN A 81 -5.35 -11.95 -9.41
N GLY A 82 -5.06 -11.56 -8.16
CA GLY A 82 -4.51 -10.23 -7.87
C GLY A 82 -3.20 -9.98 -8.61
N ARG A 83 -2.27 -10.94 -8.57
CA ARG A 83 -1.01 -10.81 -9.32
C ARG A 83 -1.19 -10.71 -10.83
N ALA A 84 -2.16 -11.42 -11.40
CA ALA A 84 -2.47 -11.30 -12.83
C ALA A 84 -2.98 -9.90 -13.19
N LEU A 85 -3.87 -9.33 -12.37
CA LEU A 85 -4.39 -7.97 -12.54
C LEU A 85 -3.28 -6.92 -12.44
N ILE A 86 -2.41 -7.05 -11.43
CA ILE A 86 -1.27 -6.15 -11.25
C ILE A 86 -0.32 -6.21 -12.46
N ARG A 87 0.07 -7.41 -12.90
CA ARG A 87 0.97 -7.58 -14.06
C ARG A 87 0.38 -6.99 -15.32
N ARG A 88 -0.91 -7.20 -15.57
CA ARG A 88 -1.59 -6.60 -16.72
C ARG A 88 -1.52 -5.08 -16.67
N THR A 89 -1.80 -4.47 -15.53
CA THR A 89 -1.68 -3.01 -15.36
C THR A 89 -0.24 -2.54 -15.58
N MET A 90 0.76 -3.28 -15.07
CA MET A 90 2.18 -2.95 -15.30
C MET A 90 2.54 -2.95 -16.78
N GLU A 91 2.04 -3.92 -17.54
CA GLU A 91 2.24 -4.02 -19.00
C GLU A 91 1.53 -2.88 -19.72
N ASP A 92 0.23 -2.69 -19.45
CA ASP A 92 -0.60 -1.65 -20.10
C ASP A 92 -0.08 -0.23 -19.88
N LEU A 93 0.61 0.01 -18.75
CA LEU A 93 1.17 1.31 -18.36
C LEU A 93 2.69 1.41 -18.55
N ALA A 94 3.33 0.38 -19.09
CA ALA A 94 4.79 0.28 -19.29
C ALA A 94 5.59 0.55 -18.00
N LEU A 95 5.18 -0.06 -16.86
CA LEU A 95 5.76 0.15 -15.54
C LEU A 95 6.71 -0.98 -15.09
N ASN A 96 7.05 -1.95 -15.96
CA ASN A 96 7.87 -3.12 -15.60
C ASN A 96 9.28 -2.76 -15.10
N GLY A 97 9.79 -1.58 -15.44
CA GLY A 97 11.10 -1.11 -14.97
C GLY A 97 11.12 -0.59 -13.53
N VAL A 98 9.95 -0.18 -13.01
CA VAL A 98 9.80 0.45 -11.68
C VAL A 98 8.85 -0.28 -10.75
N ALA A 99 8.17 -1.30 -11.22
CA ALA A 99 7.19 -2.09 -10.48
C ALA A 99 7.58 -3.57 -10.43
N LYS A 100 7.40 -4.20 -9.27
CA LYS A 100 7.61 -5.64 -9.06
C LYS A 100 6.45 -6.24 -8.29
N VAL A 101 6.17 -7.53 -8.52
CA VAL A 101 5.12 -8.28 -7.82
C VAL A 101 5.73 -9.47 -7.10
N PHE A 102 5.46 -9.59 -5.80
CA PHE A 102 5.87 -10.72 -4.96
C PHE A 102 4.67 -11.59 -4.58
N LYS A 103 4.81 -12.88 -4.82
CA LYS A 103 3.93 -13.91 -4.29
C LYS A 103 4.32 -14.21 -2.84
N ARG A 104 3.88 -13.36 -1.90
CA ARG A 104 4.11 -13.56 -0.46
C ARG A 104 2.87 -13.19 0.33
N ASP A 105 2.76 -13.76 1.52
CA ASP A 105 1.83 -13.31 2.56
C ASP A 105 2.45 -12.11 3.26
N ALA A 106 1.73 -10.99 3.34
CA ALA A 106 2.18 -9.76 3.97
C ALA A 106 2.51 -9.93 5.47
N THR A 107 1.90 -10.92 6.13
CA THR A 107 2.18 -11.25 7.54
C THR A 107 3.42 -12.15 7.73
N ARG A 108 4.02 -12.61 6.63
CA ARG A 108 5.18 -13.54 6.61
C ARG A 108 6.17 -13.16 5.50
N LEU A 109 6.62 -11.92 5.50
CA LEU A 109 7.49 -11.40 4.46
C LEU A 109 8.88 -12.06 4.45
N GLY A 110 9.41 -12.42 5.62
CA GLY A 110 10.80 -12.83 5.75
C GLY A 110 11.77 -11.66 5.56
N PRO A 111 13.07 -11.92 5.47
CA PRO A 111 14.08 -10.87 5.31
C PRO A 111 14.00 -10.21 3.94
N ILE A 112 14.27 -8.90 3.89
CA ILE A 112 14.30 -8.11 2.64
C ILE A 112 15.41 -8.54 1.69
N GLY A 113 16.48 -9.16 2.20
CA GLY A 113 17.62 -9.60 1.40
C GLY A 113 18.44 -8.41 0.89
N THR A 114 18.74 -8.41 -0.40
CA THR A 114 19.58 -7.37 -1.05
C THR A 114 18.79 -6.16 -1.55
N MET A 115 17.47 -6.12 -1.37
CA MET A 115 16.67 -4.99 -1.79
C MET A 115 16.89 -3.78 -0.87
N THR A 116 16.77 -2.60 -1.44
CA THR A 116 16.76 -1.35 -0.68
C THR A 116 15.45 -1.20 0.09
N PRO A 117 15.47 -0.85 1.38
CA PRO A 117 14.26 -0.61 2.18
C PRO A 117 13.35 0.48 1.61
N PHE A 118 12.11 0.48 2.06
CA PHE A 118 11.03 1.31 1.55
C PHE A 118 10.77 2.53 2.44
N ASP A 119 10.35 3.63 1.81
CA ASP A 119 10.03 4.90 2.45
C ASP A 119 8.56 5.01 2.84
N LEU A 120 7.69 4.31 2.10
CA LEU A 120 6.24 4.32 2.27
C LEU A 120 5.68 2.91 2.13
N ALA A 121 4.84 2.51 3.06
CA ALA A 121 4.11 1.25 3.00
C ALA A 121 2.60 1.49 3.07
N PHE A 122 1.84 0.79 2.24
CA PHE A 122 0.40 0.68 2.35
C PHE A 122 0.00 -0.70 2.86
N ALA A 123 -0.98 -0.76 3.74
CA ALA A 123 -1.59 -1.98 4.24
C ALA A 123 -3.11 -1.81 4.32
N ASP A 124 -3.83 -2.53 3.46
CA ASP A 124 -5.30 -2.61 3.44
C ASP A 124 -5.74 -4.07 3.60
N PRO A 125 -5.58 -4.64 4.82
CA PRO A 125 -5.92 -6.02 5.10
C PRO A 125 -7.42 -6.22 5.24
N PRO A 126 -7.92 -7.46 5.19
CA PRO A 126 -9.24 -7.79 5.69
C PRO A 126 -9.38 -7.38 7.18
N TYR A 127 -10.42 -6.61 7.51
CA TYR A 127 -10.58 -5.99 8.82
C TYR A 127 -10.84 -6.98 9.96
N GLY A 128 -10.53 -6.55 11.19
CA GLY A 128 -10.88 -7.26 12.41
C GLY A 128 -10.12 -8.55 12.68
N ARG A 129 -8.98 -8.78 12.01
CA ARG A 129 -8.17 -10.01 12.14
C ARG A 129 -6.76 -9.79 12.68
N GLY A 130 -6.42 -8.55 13.02
CA GLY A 130 -5.06 -8.19 13.44
C GLY A 130 -3.99 -8.42 12.35
N LEU A 131 -4.40 -8.47 11.08
CA LEU A 131 -3.48 -8.73 9.97
C LEU A 131 -2.58 -7.52 9.70
N GLY A 132 -3.07 -6.30 9.96
CA GLY A 132 -2.31 -5.08 9.86
C GLY A 132 -1.11 -5.09 10.80
N GLU A 133 -1.34 -5.34 12.08
CA GLU A 133 -0.29 -5.42 13.12
C GLU A 133 0.73 -6.52 12.82
N LYS A 134 0.25 -7.70 12.36
CA LYS A 134 1.15 -8.79 11.94
C LYS A 134 2.01 -8.41 10.74
N ALA A 135 1.45 -7.66 9.78
CA ALA A 135 2.19 -7.18 8.62
C ALA A 135 3.24 -6.13 9.03
N LEU A 136 2.90 -5.22 9.95
CA LEU A 136 3.86 -4.26 10.51
C LEU A 136 5.01 -4.98 11.22
N ALA A 137 4.71 -6.00 12.03
CA ALA A 137 5.73 -6.83 12.67
C ALA A 137 6.65 -7.52 11.64
N ALA A 138 6.08 -8.06 10.55
CA ALA A 138 6.84 -8.68 9.47
C ALA A 138 7.73 -7.69 8.72
N LEU A 139 7.24 -6.46 8.48
CA LEU A 139 8.03 -5.37 7.89
C LEU A 139 9.26 -5.05 8.75
N ARG A 140 9.07 -4.90 10.07
CA ARG A 140 10.15 -4.60 11.00
C ARG A 140 11.16 -5.74 11.11
N GLN A 141 10.70 -6.95 11.36
CA GLN A 141 11.55 -8.12 11.51
C GLN A 141 12.39 -8.40 10.28
N GLY A 142 11.85 -8.16 9.10
CA GLY A 142 12.54 -8.36 7.83
C GLY A 142 13.42 -7.21 7.36
N GLY A 143 13.43 -6.07 8.05
CA GLY A 143 14.19 -4.88 7.66
C GLY A 143 13.66 -4.17 6.40
N TRP A 144 12.35 -4.22 6.17
CA TRP A 144 11.73 -3.71 4.96
C TRP A 144 11.56 -2.19 4.90
N LEU A 145 11.59 -1.51 6.04
CA LEU A 145 11.35 -0.07 6.14
C LEU A 145 12.62 0.69 6.50
N ARG A 146 12.76 1.87 5.94
CA ARG A 146 13.72 2.86 6.42
C ARG A 146 13.26 3.42 7.76
N ASN A 147 14.22 3.94 8.55
CA ASN A 147 13.87 4.74 9.71
C ASN A 147 13.01 5.94 9.28
N GLU A 148 12.01 6.28 10.09
CA GLU A 148 11.00 7.32 9.78
C GLU A 148 10.17 7.04 8.52
N ALA A 149 10.12 5.80 8.03
CA ALA A 149 9.19 5.44 6.96
C ALA A 149 7.74 5.67 7.41
N LEU A 150 6.90 6.08 6.45
CA LEU A 150 5.47 6.23 6.66
C LEU A 150 4.76 4.92 6.32
N VAL A 151 3.90 4.44 7.21
CA VAL A 151 2.97 3.34 6.95
C VAL A 151 1.55 3.89 6.99
N VAL A 152 0.76 3.57 5.98
CA VAL A 152 -0.69 3.84 5.97
C VAL A 152 -1.42 2.52 6.12
N LEU A 153 -2.10 2.34 7.25
CA LEU A 153 -2.91 1.18 7.55
C LEU A 153 -4.39 1.57 7.50
N GLU A 154 -5.16 0.90 6.65
CA GLU A 154 -6.62 0.97 6.64
C GLU A 154 -7.20 -0.15 7.51
N GLU A 155 -8.10 0.19 8.40
CA GLU A 155 -8.80 -0.76 9.28
C GLU A 155 -10.21 -0.25 9.58
N ASP A 156 -11.05 -1.09 10.18
CA ASP A 156 -12.36 -0.71 10.71
C ASP A 156 -12.23 0.52 11.64
N ALA A 157 -13.18 1.45 11.55
CA ALA A 157 -13.13 2.69 12.32
C ALA A 157 -13.14 2.47 13.84
N ASP A 158 -13.75 1.38 14.30
CA ASP A 158 -13.84 1.03 15.72
C ASP A 158 -12.71 0.11 16.18
N ALA A 159 -11.82 -0.31 15.28
CA ALA A 159 -10.70 -1.17 15.61
C ALA A 159 -9.73 -0.49 16.58
N ARG A 160 -9.32 -1.24 17.60
CA ARG A 160 -8.20 -0.88 18.47
C ARG A 160 -6.94 -1.53 17.93
N LEU A 161 -5.97 -0.72 17.54
CA LEU A 161 -4.70 -1.21 17.04
C LEU A 161 -3.75 -1.50 18.21
N ASP A 162 -3.18 -2.70 18.21
CA ASP A 162 -2.08 -3.09 19.08
C ASP A 162 -0.79 -3.12 18.25
N LEU A 163 -0.17 -1.93 18.09
CA LEU A 163 0.98 -1.76 17.23
C LEU A 163 2.21 -2.44 17.82
N PRO A 164 3.02 -3.12 16.97
CA PRO A 164 4.31 -3.63 17.39
C PRO A 164 5.24 -2.49 17.84
N GLU A 165 6.23 -2.84 18.66
CA GLU A 165 7.28 -1.91 19.06
C GLU A 165 7.97 -1.26 17.85
N GLY A 166 8.28 0.03 17.96
CA GLY A 166 8.86 0.82 16.87
C GLY A 166 7.86 1.40 15.88
N PHE A 167 6.57 1.30 16.16
CA PHE A 167 5.52 1.97 15.39
C PHE A 167 4.68 2.86 16.27
N ALA A 168 4.37 4.07 15.77
CA ALA A 168 3.50 5.02 16.46
C ALA A 168 2.53 5.67 15.48
N VAL A 169 1.23 5.72 15.83
CA VAL A 169 0.24 6.49 15.07
C VAL A 169 0.56 7.98 15.20
N ILE A 170 0.74 8.66 14.08
CA ILE A 170 1.01 10.10 14.01
C ILE A 170 -0.19 10.90 13.52
N GLU A 171 -1.11 10.26 12.80
CA GLU A 171 -2.35 10.86 12.29
C GLU A 171 -3.40 9.75 12.12
N ARG A 172 -4.67 10.09 12.32
CA ARG A 172 -5.81 9.20 12.04
C ARG A 172 -6.91 9.93 11.30
N ARG A 173 -7.43 9.34 10.24
CA ARG A 173 -8.54 9.89 9.46
C ARG A 173 -9.66 8.88 9.34
N ALA A 174 -10.79 9.13 10.00
CA ALA A 174 -11.99 8.33 9.81
C ALA A 174 -12.68 8.68 8.49
N ALA A 175 -13.21 7.66 7.82
CA ALA A 175 -13.95 7.77 6.57
C ALA A 175 -15.07 6.71 6.54
N GLY A 176 -16.25 7.07 7.02
CA GLY A 176 -17.37 6.13 7.19
C GLY A 176 -17.02 5.04 8.21
N ASP A 177 -17.17 3.78 7.81
CA ASP A 177 -16.91 2.60 8.65
C ASP A 177 -15.42 2.22 8.72
N THR A 178 -14.54 3.00 8.09
CA THR A 178 -13.11 2.73 8.06
C THR A 178 -12.29 3.91 8.59
N ALA A 179 -11.05 3.65 8.96
CA ALA A 179 -10.08 4.66 9.33
C ALA A 179 -8.73 4.39 8.68
N LEU A 180 -8.11 5.47 8.19
CA LEU A 180 -6.72 5.49 7.78
C LEU A 180 -5.86 5.87 8.98
N HIS A 181 -4.90 5.02 9.31
CA HIS A 181 -3.91 5.29 10.34
C HIS A 181 -2.57 5.56 9.66
N PHE A 182 -2.04 6.76 9.86
CA PHE A 182 -0.72 7.14 9.43
C PHE A 182 0.24 6.85 10.58
N ILE A 183 1.22 5.99 10.33
CA ILE A 183 2.07 5.38 11.33
C ILE A 183 3.52 5.67 10.95
N ALA A 184 4.31 6.19 11.89
CA ALA A 184 5.74 6.34 11.72
C ALA A 184 6.46 5.07 12.20
N ALA A 185 7.41 4.58 11.38
CA ALA A 185 8.35 3.54 11.77
C ALA A 185 9.56 4.19 12.43
N ARG A 186 9.83 3.86 13.70
CA ARG A 186 10.95 4.40 14.50
C ARG A 186 11.86 3.28 14.98
N GLU A 187 13.15 3.58 15.04
CA GLU A 187 14.14 2.69 15.66
C GLU A 187 13.97 2.59 17.17
#